data_6cf65e7da30e4950beec51a6b698c197
#
_entry.id   6cf65e7da30e4950beec51a6b698c197
#
_cell.length_a   1.000
_cell.length_b   1.000
_cell.length_c   1.000
_cell.angle_alpha   90.00
_cell.angle_beta   90.00
_cell.angle_gamma   90.00
#
_symmetry.space_group_name_H-M   'P 1'
#
loop_
_entity.id
_entity.type
_entity.pdbx_description
1 polymer ?
#
loop_
_entity_poly.entity_id
_entity_poly.type
_entity_poly.pdbx_seq_one_letter_code
_entity_poly.pdbx_strand_id
1 'polypeptide(L)'
;MRRLKKYDTSAGPYEPATKEHPAKNVPKPVVPEHMYEDSVAGMHATIAYYAACLTYLNITGDPSPIRALKWPNESYKSFEKMGAETKNGTLWYANPSFKIVLITPQPTREGSQYRWPLRIVNDLGSFAVKDGKYTELSPQDQHYDKEVIGLVNYQQGRWEFRWEGDEDDDPSPSASPRASQ
;
A
#
# COMPACT_ATOMS: atom_id res chain seq x y z
N MET A 1 -15.08 4.19 2.58
CA MET A 1 -13.60 4.16 2.59
C MET A 1 -13.08 4.96 3.78
N ARG A 2 -12.35 4.36 4.70
CA ARG A 2 -11.66 5.11 5.77
C ARG A 2 -10.26 5.44 5.29
N ARG A 3 -9.90 6.73 5.26
CA ARG A 3 -8.56 7.20 4.89
C ARG A 3 -7.76 7.52 6.15
N LEU A 4 -6.45 7.35 6.08
CA LEU A 4 -5.55 7.87 7.09
C LEU A 4 -5.73 9.40 7.19
N LYS A 5 -5.77 9.91 8.43
CA LYS A 5 -6.07 11.34 8.67
C LYS A 5 -4.83 12.20 8.89
N LYS A 6 -3.70 11.58 9.28
CA LYS A 6 -2.52 12.31 9.70
C LYS A 6 -1.28 11.88 8.93
N TYR A 7 -0.58 12.89 8.41
CA TYR A 7 0.69 12.74 7.69
C TYR A 7 1.71 13.71 8.23
N ASP A 8 2.97 13.30 8.26
CA ASP A 8 4.11 14.18 8.52
C ASP A 8 4.49 14.89 7.22
N THR A 9 4.44 16.21 7.26
CA THR A 9 4.78 17.11 6.14
C THR A 9 6.03 17.94 6.40
N SER A 10 6.83 17.55 7.39
CA SER A 10 8.03 18.28 7.81
C SER A 10 9.12 18.38 6.72
N ALA A 11 9.05 17.50 5.70
CA ALA A 11 9.96 17.55 4.55
C ALA A 11 9.78 18.80 3.64
N GLY A 12 8.67 19.53 3.81
CA GLY A 12 8.35 20.72 3.02
C GLY A 12 7.12 20.57 2.14
N PRO A 13 6.87 21.54 1.24
CA PRO A 13 5.75 21.47 0.30
C PRO A 13 5.87 20.28 -0.66
N TYR A 14 4.78 19.53 -0.81
CA TYR A 14 4.74 18.43 -1.77
C TYR A 14 4.93 18.92 -3.20
N GLU A 15 5.83 18.30 -3.94
CA GLU A 15 6.04 18.50 -5.36
C GLU A 15 5.65 17.21 -6.12
N PRO A 16 4.68 17.26 -7.05
CA PRO A 16 4.27 16.08 -7.82
C PRO A 16 5.39 15.61 -8.75
N ALA A 17 5.34 14.33 -9.13
CA ALA A 17 6.25 13.79 -10.13
C ALA A 17 6.01 14.45 -11.49
N THR A 18 7.10 14.65 -12.24
CA THR A 18 7.10 15.11 -13.63
C THR A 18 7.81 14.09 -14.53
N LYS A 19 7.94 14.41 -15.81
CA LYS A 19 8.73 13.58 -16.74
C LYS A 19 10.23 13.59 -16.40
N GLU A 20 10.68 14.65 -15.73
CA GLU A 20 12.09 14.92 -15.45
C GLU A 20 12.52 14.44 -14.06
N HIS A 21 11.58 14.33 -13.12
CA HIS A 21 11.92 13.95 -11.75
C HIS A 21 10.76 13.23 -11.02
N PRO A 22 11.06 12.32 -10.08
CA PRO A 22 10.04 11.75 -9.19
C PRO A 22 9.45 12.82 -8.25
N ALA A 23 8.35 12.48 -7.58
CA ALA A 23 7.74 13.33 -6.56
C ALA A 23 8.71 13.61 -5.41
N LYS A 24 8.61 14.84 -4.82
CA LYS A 24 9.42 15.25 -3.69
C LYS A 24 8.57 15.65 -2.50
N ASN A 25 9.18 15.62 -1.31
CA ASN A 25 8.53 16.03 -0.05
C ASN A 25 7.20 15.29 0.18
N VAL A 26 7.18 14.01 -0.16
CA VAL A 26 5.97 13.18 -0.07
C VAL A 26 5.54 13.06 1.39
N PRO A 27 4.28 13.41 1.74
CA PRO A 27 3.79 13.31 3.10
C PRO A 27 3.88 11.88 3.64
N LYS A 28 4.58 11.69 4.76
CA LYS A 28 4.82 10.37 5.36
C LYS A 28 3.66 9.96 6.25
N PRO A 29 3.13 8.73 6.14
CA PRO A 29 2.07 8.24 7.01
C PRO A 29 2.47 8.28 8.50
N VAL A 30 1.60 8.84 9.35
CA VAL A 30 1.76 8.83 10.80
C VAL A 30 0.90 7.73 11.41
N VAL A 31 1.50 6.96 12.32
CA VAL A 31 0.83 5.85 13.01
C VAL A 31 -0.43 6.35 13.72
N PRO A 32 -1.62 5.76 13.44
CA PRO A 32 -2.84 6.11 14.15
C PRO A 32 -2.79 5.73 15.62
N GLU A 33 -3.38 6.54 16.48
CA GLU A 33 -3.38 6.34 17.93
C GLU A 33 -3.92 4.98 18.37
N HIS A 34 -5.01 4.51 17.73
CA HIS A 34 -5.69 3.27 18.10
C HIS A 34 -5.26 2.03 17.29
N MET A 35 -4.19 2.12 16.50
CA MET A 35 -3.81 1.07 15.55
C MET A 35 -3.53 -0.30 16.20
N TYR A 36 -3.05 -0.28 17.44
CA TYR A 36 -2.67 -1.50 18.17
C TYR A 36 -3.74 -2.02 19.14
N GLU A 37 -4.92 -1.40 19.17
CA GLU A 37 -6.01 -1.88 20.03
C GLU A 37 -6.68 -3.11 19.43
N ASP A 38 -7.02 -4.09 20.26
CA ASP A 38 -7.89 -5.22 19.89
C ASP A 38 -9.34 -4.74 19.83
N SER A 39 -9.62 -3.98 18.79
CA SER A 39 -10.93 -3.35 18.56
C SER A 39 -11.22 -3.17 17.07
N VAL A 40 -12.50 -3.01 16.72
CA VAL A 40 -12.91 -2.67 15.34
C VAL A 40 -12.26 -1.35 14.89
N ALA A 41 -12.08 -0.40 15.80
CA ALA A 41 -11.39 0.86 15.50
C ALA A 41 -9.92 0.64 15.17
N GLY A 42 -9.21 -0.21 15.94
CA GLY A 42 -7.82 -0.59 15.68
C GLY A 42 -7.64 -1.32 14.36
N MET A 43 -8.53 -2.27 14.07
CA MET A 43 -8.56 -2.98 12.78
C MET A 43 -8.71 -2.01 11.59
N HIS A 44 -9.69 -1.09 11.65
CA HIS A 44 -9.87 -0.06 10.63
C HIS A 44 -8.69 0.90 10.50
N ALA A 45 -8.08 1.28 11.64
CA ALA A 45 -6.91 2.14 11.65
C ALA A 45 -5.72 1.46 10.97
N THR A 46 -5.51 0.17 11.23
CA THR A 46 -4.45 -0.63 10.60
C THR A 46 -4.63 -0.73 9.09
N ILE A 47 -5.85 -1.02 8.60
CA ILE A 47 -6.13 -1.08 7.15
C ILE A 47 -5.85 0.29 6.48
N ALA A 48 -6.32 1.38 7.08
CA ALA A 48 -6.09 2.71 6.54
C ALA A 48 -4.61 3.10 6.54
N TYR A 49 -3.88 2.74 7.59
CA TYR A 49 -2.44 2.98 7.68
C TYR A 49 -1.68 2.15 6.65
N TYR A 50 -1.99 0.87 6.52
CA TYR A 50 -1.37 -0.01 5.54
C TYR A 50 -1.53 0.51 4.11
N ALA A 51 -2.76 0.87 3.71
CA ALA A 51 -3.02 1.44 2.39
C ALA A 51 -2.21 2.74 2.15
N ALA A 52 -2.08 3.60 3.16
CA ALA A 52 -1.27 4.81 3.08
C ALA A 52 0.24 4.49 2.96
N CYS A 53 0.72 3.46 3.67
CA CYS A 53 2.11 3.00 3.57
C CYS A 53 2.43 2.47 2.17
N LEU A 54 1.52 1.71 1.54
CA LEU A 54 1.71 1.22 0.18
C LEU A 54 1.69 2.36 -0.84
N THR A 55 0.83 3.36 -0.67
CA THR A 55 0.86 4.58 -1.47
C THR A 55 2.22 5.28 -1.34
N TYR A 56 2.70 5.48 -0.11
CA TYR A 56 3.99 6.11 0.16
C TYR A 56 5.15 5.31 -0.45
N LEU A 57 5.13 3.97 -0.31
CA LEU A 57 6.11 3.07 -0.92
C LEU A 57 6.13 3.19 -2.45
N ASN A 58 4.98 3.21 -3.09
CA ASN A 58 4.87 3.34 -4.56
C ASN A 58 5.41 4.68 -5.08
N ILE A 59 5.34 5.75 -4.26
CA ILE A 59 5.83 7.08 -4.64
C ILE A 59 7.33 7.24 -4.35
N THR A 60 7.80 6.71 -3.22
CA THR A 60 9.14 7.00 -2.70
C THR A 60 10.11 5.82 -2.75
N GLY A 61 9.58 4.61 -2.85
CA GLY A 61 10.35 3.38 -2.66
C GLY A 61 10.79 3.12 -1.21
N ASP A 62 10.37 3.95 -0.24
CA ASP A 62 10.72 3.80 1.18
C ASP A 62 9.69 2.98 1.95
N PRO A 63 10.00 1.73 2.36
CA PRO A 63 9.11 0.88 3.13
C PRO A 63 9.13 1.20 4.64
N SER A 64 9.90 2.19 5.10
CA SER A 64 10.11 2.41 6.55
C SER A 64 8.82 2.59 7.37
N PRO A 65 7.73 3.22 6.88
CA PRO A 65 6.50 3.32 7.65
C PRO A 65 5.84 1.95 7.92
N ILE A 66 6.03 0.96 7.05
CA ILE A 66 5.44 -0.38 7.17
C ILE A 66 5.95 -1.10 8.44
N ARG A 67 7.15 -0.76 8.94
CA ARG A 67 7.69 -1.35 10.18
C ARG A 67 6.78 -1.13 11.39
N ALA A 68 5.99 -0.07 11.42
CA ALA A 68 5.05 0.20 12.50
C ALA A 68 3.90 -0.84 12.57
N LEU A 69 3.65 -1.59 11.51
CA LEU A 69 2.71 -2.71 11.54
C LEU A 69 3.23 -3.89 12.36
N LYS A 70 4.54 -3.92 12.65
CA LYS A 70 5.22 -4.97 13.45
C LYS A 70 5.07 -6.37 12.86
N TRP A 71 4.94 -6.47 11.54
CA TRP A 71 4.88 -7.73 10.84
C TRP A 71 6.26 -8.43 10.80
N PRO A 72 6.29 -9.75 10.50
CA PRO A 72 7.54 -10.49 10.41
C PRO A 72 8.56 -9.84 9.45
N ASN A 73 9.85 -10.00 9.74
CA ASN A 73 10.92 -9.39 8.93
C ASN A 73 10.89 -9.87 7.46
N GLU A 74 10.45 -11.08 7.20
CA GLU A 74 10.34 -11.62 5.84
C GLU A 74 9.36 -10.82 4.99
N SER A 75 8.19 -10.46 5.57
CA SER A 75 7.22 -9.58 4.90
C SER A 75 7.82 -8.23 4.57
N TYR A 76 8.67 -7.69 5.47
CA TYR A 76 9.32 -6.40 5.23
C TYR A 76 10.32 -6.45 4.07
N LYS A 77 11.05 -7.54 3.89
CA LYS A 77 11.98 -7.72 2.76
C LYS A 77 11.27 -7.66 1.41
N SER A 78 10.06 -8.19 1.31
CA SER A 78 9.24 -8.10 0.10
C SER A 78 8.93 -6.64 -0.25
N PHE A 79 8.62 -5.79 0.74
CA PHE A 79 8.38 -4.37 0.52
C PHE A 79 9.67 -3.62 0.13
N GLU A 80 10.82 -3.98 0.69
CA GLU A 80 12.13 -3.44 0.27
C GLU A 80 12.40 -3.75 -1.20
N LYS A 81 12.16 -5.01 -1.62
CA LYS A 81 12.30 -5.43 -3.02
C LYS A 81 11.35 -4.68 -3.94
N MET A 82 10.08 -4.56 -3.54
CA MET A 82 9.05 -3.85 -4.31
C MET A 82 9.41 -2.37 -4.52
N GLY A 83 9.97 -1.70 -3.51
CA GLY A 83 10.33 -0.29 -3.57
C GLY A 83 11.69 0.02 -4.21
N ALA A 84 12.51 -0.98 -4.51
CA ALA A 84 13.92 -0.78 -4.84
C ALA A 84 14.16 0.11 -6.06
N GLU A 85 13.45 -0.10 -7.17
CA GLU A 85 13.60 0.70 -8.39
C GLU A 85 13.17 2.16 -8.17
N THR A 86 12.08 2.38 -7.44
CA THR A 86 11.58 3.72 -7.11
C THR A 86 12.55 4.44 -6.17
N LYS A 87 13.05 3.74 -5.15
CA LYS A 87 14.03 4.28 -4.19
C LYS A 87 15.33 4.70 -4.86
N ASN A 88 15.78 3.95 -5.86
CA ASN A 88 16.98 4.24 -6.62
C ASN A 88 16.77 5.30 -7.71
N GLY A 89 15.54 5.78 -7.91
CA GLY A 89 15.21 6.78 -8.92
C GLY A 89 15.21 6.24 -10.35
N THR A 90 15.18 4.92 -10.54
CA THR A 90 15.12 4.29 -11.86
C THR A 90 13.69 4.08 -12.35
N LEU A 91 12.71 4.15 -11.44
CA LEU A 91 11.29 4.03 -11.76
C LEU A 91 10.48 5.04 -10.96
N TRP A 92 9.59 5.78 -11.61
CA TRP A 92 8.53 6.54 -10.93
C TRP A 92 7.29 6.68 -11.80
N TYR A 93 6.18 6.96 -11.15
CA TYR A 93 4.87 7.14 -11.76
C TYR A 93 4.33 8.56 -11.52
N ALA A 94 3.37 8.98 -12.34
CA ALA A 94 2.79 10.32 -12.26
C ALA A 94 2.17 10.63 -10.90
N ASN A 95 1.32 9.73 -10.40
CA ASN A 95 0.60 9.92 -9.15
C ASN A 95 0.08 8.58 -8.60
N PRO A 96 0.96 7.67 -8.17
CA PRO A 96 0.52 6.37 -7.71
C PRO A 96 -0.30 6.48 -6.41
N SER A 97 -1.35 5.69 -6.32
CA SER A 97 -2.14 5.57 -5.10
C SER A 97 -2.64 4.14 -4.90
N PHE A 98 -2.62 3.70 -3.66
CA PHE A 98 -3.16 2.40 -3.25
C PHE A 98 -4.31 2.61 -2.26
N LYS A 99 -5.43 1.93 -2.50
CA LYS A 99 -6.63 2.06 -1.67
C LYS A 99 -7.18 0.68 -1.35
N ILE A 100 -7.65 0.51 -0.13
CA ILE A 100 -8.44 -0.65 0.28
C ILE A 100 -9.86 -0.15 0.58
N VAL A 101 -10.81 -0.63 -0.19
CA VAL A 101 -12.23 -0.29 -0.05
C VAL A 101 -12.93 -1.45 0.64
N LEU A 102 -13.62 -1.15 1.73
CA LEU A 102 -14.43 -2.14 2.45
C LEU A 102 -15.73 -2.37 1.68
N ILE A 103 -15.96 -3.60 1.23
CA ILE A 103 -17.23 -3.97 0.55
C ILE A 103 -18.35 -4.08 1.56
N THR A 104 -18.04 -4.63 2.75
CA THR A 104 -18.95 -4.66 3.88
C THR A 104 -18.44 -3.78 5.02
N PRO A 105 -19.32 -3.15 5.82
CA PRO A 105 -18.90 -2.27 6.90
C PRO A 105 -18.17 -2.98 8.03
N GLN A 106 -18.36 -4.28 8.16
CA GLN A 106 -17.74 -5.13 9.18
C GLN A 106 -17.35 -6.47 8.59
N PRO A 107 -16.26 -7.11 9.09
CA PRO A 107 -15.88 -8.46 8.71
C PRO A 107 -16.80 -9.50 9.36
N THR A 108 -16.79 -10.70 8.82
CA THR A 108 -17.39 -11.88 9.44
C THR A 108 -16.34 -12.60 10.28
N ARG A 109 -16.67 -12.92 11.53
CA ARG A 109 -15.77 -13.70 12.38
C ARG A 109 -15.86 -15.19 12.06
N GLU A 110 -14.72 -15.82 11.83
CA GLU A 110 -14.57 -17.26 11.62
C GLU A 110 -13.50 -17.81 12.56
N GLY A 111 -13.91 -18.42 13.68
CA GLY A 111 -13.00 -18.89 14.70
C GLY A 111 -12.20 -17.77 15.35
N SER A 112 -10.87 -17.81 15.23
CA SER A 112 -9.93 -16.79 15.74
C SER A 112 -9.62 -15.66 14.76
N GLN A 113 -10.08 -15.76 13.52
CA GLN A 113 -9.83 -14.77 12.49
C GLN A 113 -11.11 -14.11 11.98
N TYR A 114 -10.94 -13.02 11.27
CA TYR A 114 -12.02 -12.33 10.55
C TYR A 114 -11.80 -12.46 9.05
N ARG A 115 -12.88 -12.75 8.31
CA ARG A 115 -12.92 -12.68 6.85
C ARG A 115 -13.58 -11.37 6.42
N TRP A 116 -12.92 -10.62 5.56
CA TRP A 116 -13.42 -9.34 5.10
C TRP A 116 -13.39 -9.23 3.58
N PRO A 117 -14.54 -9.14 2.90
CA PRO A 117 -14.57 -8.80 1.50
C PRO A 117 -14.08 -7.35 1.29
N LEU A 118 -13.05 -7.21 0.51
CA LEU A 118 -12.35 -5.96 0.25
C LEU A 118 -12.18 -5.77 -1.25
N ARG A 119 -12.01 -4.53 -1.68
CA ARG A 119 -11.57 -4.19 -3.03
C ARG A 119 -10.25 -3.45 -2.95
N ILE A 120 -9.25 -3.97 -3.63
CA ILE A 120 -7.96 -3.33 -3.79
C ILE A 120 -8.02 -2.48 -5.05
N VAL A 121 -7.65 -1.21 -4.94
CA VAL A 121 -7.56 -0.27 -6.06
C VAL A 121 -6.16 0.30 -6.08
N ASN A 122 -5.45 0.10 -7.18
CA ASN A 122 -4.13 0.66 -7.41
C ASN A 122 -4.16 1.53 -8.66
N ASP A 123 -3.90 2.81 -8.50
CA ASP A 123 -3.79 3.78 -9.58
C ASP A 123 -2.32 4.19 -9.72
N LEU A 124 -1.78 4.19 -10.93
CA LEU A 124 -0.40 4.61 -11.23
C LEU A 124 -0.30 6.04 -11.76
N GLY A 125 -1.43 6.59 -12.22
CA GLY A 125 -1.49 7.88 -12.89
C GLY A 125 -1.18 7.76 -14.39
N SER A 126 -1.03 8.90 -15.08
CA SER A 126 -1.02 8.98 -16.54
C SER A 126 0.29 8.56 -17.22
N PHE A 127 1.40 8.47 -16.48
CA PHE A 127 2.69 8.10 -17.05
C PHE A 127 3.57 7.33 -16.06
N ALA A 128 4.55 6.63 -16.62
CA ALA A 128 5.70 6.08 -15.93
C ALA A 128 6.99 6.58 -16.58
N VAL A 129 8.04 6.71 -15.78
CA VAL A 129 9.40 6.89 -16.25
C VAL A 129 10.24 5.74 -15.72
N LYS A 130 10.84 4.95 -16.61
CA LYS A 130 11.74 3.85 -16.24
C LYS A 130 13.08 4.00 -16.97
N ASP A 131 14.17 3.99 -16.20
CA ASP A 131 15.54 4.16 -16.72
C ASP A 131 15.68 5.40 -17.62
N GLY A 132 15.02 6.51 -17.22
CA GLY A 132 14.99 7.76 -17.97
C GLY A 132 14.06 7.76 -19.20
N LYS A 133 13.37 6.66 -19.47
CA LYS A 133 12.43 6.56 -20.58
C LYS A 133 11.00 6.84 -20.11
N TYR A 134 10.42 7.92 -20.64
CA TYR A 134 9.02 8.26 -20.44
C TYR A 134 8.09 7.35 -21.25
N THR A 135 7.00 6.94 -20.63
CA THR A 135 5.92 6.17 -21.26
C THR A 135 4.57 6.70 -20.75
N GLU A 136 3.71 7.10 -21.68
CA GLU A 136 2.31 7.38 -21.35
C GLU A 136 1.57 6.06 -21.09
N LEU A 137 0.87 5.98 -19.98
CA LEU A 137 0.14 4.76 -19.63
C LEU A 137 -1.25 4.78 -20.26
N SER A 138 -1.63 3.65 -20.88
CA SER A 138 -3.01 3.47 -21.34
C SER A 138 -3.98 3.45 -20.16
N PRO A 139 -5.27 3.76 -20.34
CA PRO A 139 -6.26 3.68 -19.26
C PRO A 139 -6.30 2.35 -18.52
N GLN A 140 -5.98 1.26 -19.21
CA GLN A 140 -5.92 -0.09 -18.64
C GLN A 140 -4.69 -0.31 -17.79
N ASP A 141 -3.56 0.33 -18.13
CA ASP A 141 -2.32 0.23 -17.36
C ASP A 141 -2.28 1.20 -16.17
N GLN A 142 -3.12 2.24 -16.21
CA GLN A 142 -3.22 3.22 -15.13
C GLN A 142 -3.93 2.66 -13.90
N HIS A 143 -4.86 1.73 -14.09
CA HIS A 143 -5.80 1.33 -13.06
C HIS A 143 -5.89 -0.18 -12.92
N TYR A 144 -5.73 -0.64 -11.69
CA TYR A 144 -5.97 -2.04 -11.31
C TYR A 144 -6.97 -2.08 -10.16
N ASP A 145 -8.02 -2.87 -10.33
CA ASP A 145 -9.09 -3.05 -9.35
C ASP A 145 -9.41 -4.54 -9.23
N LYS A 146 -9.38 -5.06 -8.00
CA LYS A 146 -9.66 -6.47 -7.72
C LYS A 146 -10.40 -6.62 -6.38
N GLU A 147 -11.45 -7.45 -6.39
CA GLU A 147 -12.06 -7.93 -5.14
C GLU A 147 -11.24 -9.08 -4.56
N VAL A 148 -11.02 -9.03 -3.27
CA VAL A 148 -10.24 -10.01 -2.51
C VAL A 148 -10.91 -10.28 -1.17
N ILE A 149 -10.61 -11.42 -0.57
CA ILE A 149 -10.95 -11.68 0.83
C ILE A 149 -9.71 -11.42 1.69
N GLY A 150 -9.82 -10.46 2.58
CA GLY A 150 -8.82 -10.24 3.61
C GLY A 150 -9.05 -11.18 4.79
N LEU A 151 -8.02 -11.91 5.18
CA LEU A 151 -7.97 -12.69 6.41
C LEU A 151 -7.27 -11.85 7.46
N VAL A 152 -7.98 -11.48 8.52
CA VAL A 152 -7.54 -10.53 9.52
C VAL A 152 -7.55 -11.17 10.88
N ASN A 153 -6.44 -11.07 11.63
CA ASN A 153 -6.42 -11.56 13.00
C ASN A 153 -5.62 -10.62 13.90
N TYR A 154 -5.98 -10.60 15.20
CA TYR A 154 -5.25 -9.88 16.23
C TYR A 154 -4.39 -10.84 17.01
N GLN A 155 -3.08 -10.60 17.01
CA GLN A 155 -2.15 -11.40 17.78
C GLN A 155 -0.92 -10.59 18.20
N GLN A 156 -0.37 -10.90 19.37
CA GLN A 156 0.84 -10.25 19.88
C GLN A 156 0.78 -8.70 19.88
N GLY A 157 -0.41 -8.14 20.15
CA GLY A 157 -0.61 -6.69 20.22
C GLY A 157 -0.65 -5.97 18.86
N ARG A 158 -0.97 -6.66 17.78
CA ARG A 158 -1.10 -6.10 16.45
C ARG A 158 -2.15 -6.80 15.61
N TRP A 159 -2.63 -6.11 14.58
CA TRP A 159 -3.47 -6.66 13.53
C TRP A 159 -2.60 -7.18 12.38
N GLU A 160 -2.84 -8.42 11.96
CA GLU A 160 -2.19 -9.05 10.81
C GLU A 160 -3.21 -9.24 9.69
N PHE A 161 -2.74 -9.05 8.44
CA PHE A 161 -3.52 -9.21 7.23
C PHE A 161 -2.87 -10.21 6.32
N ARG A 162 -3.69 -11.09 5.72
CA ARG A 162 -3.33 -11.95 4.60
C ARG A 162 -4.46 -11.94 3.59
N TRP A 163 -4.16 -12.24 2.36
CA TRP A 163 -5.18 -12.41 1.33
C TRP A 163 -5.55 -13.88 1.22
N GLU A 164 -6.85 -14.22 1.04
CA GLU A 164 -7.27 -15.59 0.79
C GLU A 164 -6.74 -16.03 -0.58
N GLY A 165 -6.09 -17.18 -0.66
CA GLY A 165 -5.46 -17.70 -1.89
C GLY A 165 -3.97 -17.38 -2.03
N ASP A 166 -3.39 -16.54 -1.18
CA ASP A 166 -1.94 -16.45 -1.02
C ASP A 166 -1.46 -17.61 -0.11
N GLU A 167 -1.67 -18.84 -0.57
CA GLU A 167 -1.00 -19.99 0.01
C GLU A 167 0.44 -19.99 -0.53
N ASP A 168 1.36 -19.75 0.40
CA ASP A 168 2.81 -19.77 0.23
C ASP A 168 3.44 -18.56 -0.49
N ASP A 169 4.14 -17.74 0.31
CA ASP A 169 5.31 -16.92 0.00
C ASP A 169 5.20 -15.45 -0.39
N ASP A 170 4.06 -14.73 -0.45
CA ASP A 170 4.20 -13.28 -0.55
C ASP A 170 3.03 -12.47 0.04
N PRO A 171 3.24 -11.69 1.12
CA PRO A 171 2.26 -10.73 1.61
C PRO A 171 2.16 -9.47 0.71
N SER A 172 2.83 -9.45 -0.42
CA SER A 172 2.76 -8.35 -1.39
C SER A 172 1.60 -8.54 -2.36
N PRO A 173 0.76 -7.53 -2.58
CA PRO A 173 -0.10 -7.54 -3.76
C PRO A 173 0.82 -7.51 -4.99
N SER A 174 0.86 -8.61 -5.74
CA SER A 174 1.56 -8.67 -7.01
C SER A 174 0.85 -7.79 -8.04
N ALA A 175 1.09 -6.51 -7.98
CA ALA A 175 0.64 -5.53 -8.95
C ALA A 175 1.85 -5.02 -9.75
N SER A 176 2.53 -5.93 -10.43
CA SER A 176 3.30 -5.53 -11.59
C SER A 176 2.46 -5.83 -12.82
N PRO A 177 2.10 -4.86 -13.65
CA PRO A 177 1.56 -5.14 -14.96
C PRO A 177 2.63 -5.94 -15.72
N ARG A 178 2.27 -7.16 -16.16
CA ARG A 178 3.11 -7.92 -17.08
C ARG A 178 3.31 -7.05 -18.32
N ALA A 179 4.55 -6.65 -18.55
CA ALA A 179 4.92 -6.09 -19.85
C ALA A 179 4.60 -7.14 -20.90
N SER A 180 3.63 -6.84 -21.75
CA SER A 180 3.35 -7.62 -22.95
C SER A 180 4.57 -7.52 -23.87
N GLN A 181 5.16 -8.65 -24.20
CA GLN A 181 6.17 -8.78 -25.25
C GLN A 181 5.57 -8.48 -26.60
#